data_763155308b82d18173fd6055321462f2
#
_entry.id   763155308b82d18173fd6055321462f2
#
_cell.length_a   1.000
_cell.length_b   1.000
_cell.length_c   1.000
_cell.angle_alpha   90.00
_cell.angle_beta   90.00
_cell.angle_gamma   90.00
#
_symmetry.space_group_name_H-M   'P 1'
#
loop_
_entity.id
_entity.type
_entity.pdbx_description
1 polymer ?
#
loop_
_entity_poly.entity_id
_entity_poly.type
_entity_poly.pdbx_seq_one_letter_code
_entity_poly.pdbx_strand_id
1 'polypeptide(L)'
;MIRNKFTIIIAATFACFAASTLNAATIPAGTVLDVKTASSISSQDPAGRSFAAQLDQDVALKGQILLKAKTQAFGKIKSSRANPRKSEPLTLELTSISVNGRNVSVKTNTVQPGNPPRTGRQARYGHTAGTLTVTPGTKMQFQLVRAVSL
;
A
#
# COMPACT_ATOMS: atom_id res chain seq x y z
N MET A 1 -35.00 -6.10 -74.84
CA MET A 1 -35.41 -5.76 -73.50
C MET A 1 -34.41 -6.29 -72.52
N ILE A 2 -33.60 -5.42 -71.97
CA ILE A 2 -32.57 -5.79 -70.99
C ILE A 2 -33.14 -5.49 -69.59
N ARG A 3 -33.44 -6.54 -68.84
CA ARG A 3 -33.86 -6.40 -67.44
C ARG A 3 -32.61 -6.48 -66.55
N ASN A 4 -32.14 -5.35 -66.14
CA ASN A 4 -31.10 -5.26 -65.14
C ASN A 4 -31.63 -5.69 -63.78
N LYS A 5 -31.16 -6.82 -63.34
CA LYS A 5 -31.36 -7.29 -61.94
C LYS A 5 -30.24 -6.69 -61.11
N PHE A 6 -30.53 -5.59 -60.41
CA PHE A 6 -29.64 -5.07 -59.39
C PHE A 6 -29.71 -5.99 -58.20
N THR A 7 -28.69 -6.77 -58.01
CA THR A 7 -28.50 -7.49 -56.76
C THR A 7 -27.85 -6.59 -55.75
N ILE A 8 -28.63 -6.12 -54.78
CA ILE A 8 -28.10 -5.37 -53.63
C ILE A 8 -27.49 -6.37 -52.68
N ILE A 9 -26.17 -6.39 -52.61
CA ILE A 9 -25.43 -7.12 -51.58
C ILE A 9 -25.35 -6.21 -50.35
N ILE A 10 -26.18 -6.49 -49.36
CA ILE A 10 -26.07 -5.88 -48.03
C ILE A 10 -24.96 -6.60 -47.30
N ALA A 11 -23.78 -5.96 -47.28
CA ALA A 11 -22.69 -6.40 -46.42
C ALA A 11 -23.02 -5.99 -44.98
N ALA A 12 -23.52 -6.94 -44.20
CA ALA A 12 -23.67 -6.77 -42.77
C ALA A 12 -22.28 -6.80 -42.14
N THR A 13 -21.72 -5.64 -41.89
CA THR A 13 -20.53 -5.48 -41.04
C THR A 13 -20.90 -5.78 -39.60
N PHE A 14 -20.61 -7.00 -39.19
CA PHE A 14 -20.69 -7.42 -37.78
C PHE A 14 -19.53 -6.74 -37.04
N ALA A 15 -19.79 -5.59 -36.42
CA ALA A 15 -18.85 -4.95 -35.49
C ALA A 15 -18.77 -5.82 -34.25
N CYS A 16 -17.77 -6.71 -34.19
CA CYS A 16 -17.39 -7.37 -32.94
C CYS A 16 -16.91 -6.29 -31.97
N PHE A 17 -17.79 -5.82 -31.11
CA PHE A 17 -17.43 -5.15 -29.88
C PHE A 17 -16.73 -6.19 -29.00
N ALA A 18 -15.42 -6.26 -29.08
CA ALA A 18 -14.62 -6.91 -28.07
C ALA A 18 -14.84 -6.11 -26.77
N ALA A 19 -15.77 -6.56 -25.94
CA ALA A 19 -15.88 -6.10 -24.57
C ALA A 19 -14.56 -6.49 -23.90
N SER A 20 -13.65 -5.53 -23.83
CA SER A 20 -12.47 -5.65 -22.96
C SER A 20 -12.98 -5.77 -21.55
N THR A 21 -13.10 -6.98 -21.05
CA THR A 21 -13.30 -7.21 -19.63
C THR A 21 -12.07 -6.63 -18.93
N LEU A 22 -12.23 -5.44 -18.37
CA LEU A 22 -11.27 -4.87 -17.44
C LEU A 22 -11.25 -5.83 -16.24
N ASN A 23 -10.41 -6.84 -16.31
CA ASN A 23 -10.10 -7.66 -15.17
C ASN A 23 -9.37 -6.77 -14.19
N ALA A 24 -10.12 -6.24 -13.21
CA ALA A 24 -9.51 -5.56 -12.08
C ALA A 24 -8.55 -6.54 -11.41
N ALA A 25 -7.27 -6.21 -11.39
CA ALA A 25 -6.28 -7.03 -10.73
C ALA A 25 -6.58 -7.02 -9.23
N THR A 26 -6.59 -8.20 -8.62
CA THR A 26 -6.84 -8.34 -7.18
C THR A 26 -5.57 -8.83 -6.50
N ILE A 27 -5.15 -8.11 -5.49
CA ILE A 27 -4.05 -8.52 -4.62
C ILE A 27 -4.67 -9.31 -3.46
N PRO A 28 -4.31 -10.58 -3.26
CA PRO A 28 -4.91 -11.41 -2.23
C PRO A 28 -4.50 -10.96 -0.82
N ALA A 29 -5.35 -11.27 0.16
CA ALA A 29 -4.98 -11.16 1.57
C ALA A 29 -3.74 -12.00 1.87
N GLY A 30 -2.91 -11.55 2.80
CA GLY A 30 -1.66 -12.20 3.14
C GLY A 30 -0.45 -11.76 2.31
N THR A 31 -0.65 -10.96 1.27
CA THR A 31 0.44 -10.40 0.48
C THR A 31 1.26 -9.45 1.33
N VAL A 32 2.59 -9.62 1.28
CA VAL A 32 3.54 -8.77 1.99
C VAL A 32 3.91 -7.58 1.11
N LEU A 33 3.85 -6.40 1.69
CA LEU A 33 4.21 -5.13 1.07
C LEU A 33 5.49 -4.60 1.74
N ASP A 34 6.58 -4.59 1.01
CA ASP A 34 7.82 -3.95 1.45
C ASP A 34 7.73 -2.46 1.15
N VAL A 35 7.73 -1.65 2.18
CA VAL A 35 7.62 -0.20 2.04
C VAL A 35 8.80 0.52 2.69
N LYS A 36 9.04 1.71 2.20
CA LYS A 36 10.02 2.66 2.70
C LYS A 36 9.31 3.93 3.14
N THR A 37 9.55 4.39 4.35
CA THR A 37 8.95 5.67 4.79
C THR A 37 9.49 6.82 3.96
N ALA A 38 8.59 7.73 3.59
CA ALA A 38 8.94 8.97 2.90
C ALA A 38 8.94 10.19 3.84
N SER A 39 8.30 10.06 5.00
CA SER A 39 8.23 11.10 6.03
C SER A 39 8.79 10.61 7.37
N SER A 40 9.22 11.54 8.19
CA SER A 40 9.63 11.24 9.56
C SER A 40 8.40 10.97 10.44
N ILE A 41 8.50 9.97 11.31
CA ILE A 41 7.45 9.58 12.24
C ILE A 41 8.06 9.52 13.63
N SER A 42 7.42 10.14 14.61
CA SER A 42 7.86 10.13 16.00
C SER A 42 6.89 9.32 16.87
N SER A 43 7.43 8.66 17.88
CA SER A 43 6.61 8.01 18.91
C SER A 43 5.79 9.01 19.74
N GLN A 44 6.09 10.31 19.64
CA GLN A 44 5.33 11.40 20.24
C GLN A 44 4.24 11.96 19.32
N ASP A 45 4.18 11.52 18.08
CA ASP A 45 3.12 11.92 17.16
C ASP A 45 1.78 11.33 17.61
N PRO A 46 0.68 12.09 17.49
CA PRO A 46 -0.63 11.61 17.93
C PRO A 46 -1.12 10.42 17.10
N ALA A 47 -1.83 9.50 17.73
CA ALA A 47 -2.54 8.43 17.03
C ALA A 47 -3.53 9.03 16.02
N GLY A 48 -3.65 8.42 14.85
CA GLY A 48 -4.44 8.93 13.73
C GLY A 48 -3.69 9.86 12.77
N ARG A 49 -2.47 10.31 13.12
CA ARG A 49 -1.64 11.08 12.18
C ARG A 49 -1.27 10.22 10.98
N SER A 50 -1.41 10.80 9.80
CA SER A 50 -1.02 10.14 8.55
C SER A 50 0.48 10.29 8.28
N PHE A 51 1.06 9.29 7.65
CA PHE A 51 2.43 9.33 7.15
C PHE A 51 2.47 8.86 5.69
N ALA A 52 3.47 9.33 4.97
CA ALA A 52 3.73 8.92 3.60
C ALA A 52 4.80 7.83 3.56
N ALA A 53 4.62 6.89 2.66
CA ALA A 53 5.57 5.84 2.36
C ALA A 53 5.53 5.53 0.85
N GLN A 54 6.42 4.68 0.41
CA GLN A 54 6.42 4.17 -0.97
C GLN A 54 6.85 2.71 -0.96
N LEU A 55 6.40 1.96 -1.93
CA LEU A 55 6.82 0.57 -2.09
C LEU A 55 8.32 0.52 -2.38
N ASP A 56 9.04 -0.34 -1.67
CA ASP A 56 10.48 -0.55 -1.89
C ASP A 56 10.73 -1.55 -3.02
N GLN A 57 9.80 -2.46 -3.25
CA GLN A 57 9.88 -3.51 -4.26
C GLN A 57 8.57 -3.63 -5.05
N ASP A 58 8.67 -4.23 -6.24
CA ASP A 58 7.51 -4.58 -7.03
C ASP A 58 6.68 -5.66 -6.31
N VAL A 59 5.37 -5.50 -6.35
CA VAL A 59 4.44 -6.53 -5.89
C VAL A 59 3.96 -7.31 -7.10
N ALA A 60 4.41 -8.55 -7.22
CA ALA A 60 4.05 -9.43 -8.31
C ALA A 60 3.21 -10.61 -7.81
N LEU A 61 2.27 -11.04 -8.63
CA LEU A 61 1.45 -12.22 -8.40
C LEU A 61 1.43 -13.06 -9.69
N LYS A 62 1.77 -14.33 -9.57
CA LYS A 62 1.79 -15.28 -10.72
C LYS A 62 2.60 -14.76 -11.92
N GLY A 63 3.75 -14.12 -11.65
CA GLY A 63 4.63 -13.58 -12.68
C GLY A 63 4.18 -12.23 -13.27
N GLN A 64 3.06 -11.68 -12.83
CA GLN A 64 2.57 -10.36 -13.25
C GLN A 64 2.81 -9.33 -12.15
N ILE A 65 3.42 -8.20 -12.51
CA ILE A 65 3.62 -7.08 -11.60
C ILE A 65 2.30 -6.32 -11.48
N LEU A 66 1.75 -6.31 -10.27
CA LEU A 66 0.52 -5.60 -9.95
C LEU A 66 0.79 -4.18 -9.46
N LEU A 67 1.83 -4.00 -8.65
CA LEU A 67 2.29 -2.71 -8.15
C LEU A 67 3.79 -2.58 -8.37
N LYS A 68 4.21 -1.46 -8.90
CA LYS A 68 5.64 -1.18 -9.11
C LYS A 68 6.28 -0.62 -7.86
N ALA A 69 7.58 -0.84 -7.70
CA ALA A 69 8.41 -0.12 -6.73
C ALA A 69 8.21 1.40 -6.87
N LYS A 70 8.35 2.13 -5.77
CA LYS A 70 8.11 3.57 -5.66
C LYS A 70 6.65 4.01 -5.78
N THR A 71 5.70 3.09 -5.88
CA THR A 71 4.28 3.40 -5.76
C THR A 71 4.02 4.02 -4.38
N GLN A 72 3.35 5.16 -4.36
CA GLN A 72 3.07 5.87 -3.11
C GLN A 72 2.05 5.11 -2.27
N ALA A 73 2.32 5.04 -0.98
CA ALA A 73 1.44 4.46 0.01
C ALA A 73 1.26 5.46 1.15
N PHE A 74 0.12 5.40 1.80
CA PHE A 74 -0.20 6.23 2.95
C PHE A 74 -0.63 5.34 4.09
N GLY A 75 -0.20 5.70 5.28
CA GLY A 75 -0.55 5.00 6.48
C GLY A 75 -0.96 5.94 7.59
N LYS A 76 -1.34 5.36 8.71
CA LYS A 76 -1.68 6.06 9.94
C LYS A 76 -0.97 5.45 11.14
N ILE A 77 -0.69 6.30 12.10
CA ILE A 77 -0.25 5.89 13.42
C ILE A 77 -1.46 5.30 14.14
N LYS A 78 -1.38 4.03 14.49
CA LYS A 78 -2.45 3.32 15.20
C LYS A 78 -2.39 3.58 16.70
N SER A 79 -1.21 3.48 17.26
CA SER A 79 -0.93 3.81 18.65
C SER A 79 0.42 4.49 18.78
N SER A 80 0.56 5.31 19.79
CA SER A 80 1.80 6.05 20.07
C SER A 80 1.90 6.41 21.55
N ARG A 81 3.05 6.94 21.95
CA ARG A 81 3.30 7.43 23.30
C ARG A 81 2.84 8.87 23.54
N ALA A 82 2.19 9.50 22.57
CA ALA A 82 1.67 10.85 22.72
C ALA A 82 0.64 10.97 23.86
N ASN A 83 0.00 9.87 24.23
CA ASN A 83 -0.92 9.85 25.37
C ASN A 83 -0.17 9.40 26.64
N PRO A 84 0.06 10.32 27.61
CA PRO A 84 0.81 9.99 28.82
C PRO A 84 0.09 8.96 29.74
N ARG A 85 -1.21 8.75 29.54
CA ARG A 85 -2.01 7.79 30.30
C ARG A 85 -1.96 6.38 29.75
N LYS A 86 -1.50 6.22 28.50
CA LYS A 86 -1.38 4.93 27.82
C LYS A 86 0.05 4.79 27.31
N SER A 87 0.83 3.97 27.96
CA SER A 87 2.19 3.66 27.51
C SER A 87 2.15 2.64 26.36
N GLU A 88 1.50 3.00 25.26
CA GLU A 88 1.41 2.14 24.09
C GLU A 88 2.63 2.31 23.19
N PRO A 89 3.16 1.23 22.62
CA PRO A 89 4.24 1.35 21.64
C PRO A 89 3.75 2.03 20.37
N LEU A 90 4.67 2.65 19.62
CA LEU A 90 4.38 3.17 18.30
C LEU A 90 4.02 2.01 17.36
N THR A 91 2.81 2.01 16.85
CA THR A 91 2.37 1.06 15.82
C THR A 91 1.83 1.79 14.60
N LEU A 92 2.12 1.26 13.45
CA LEU A 92 1.79 1.82 12.14
C LEU A 92 0.95 0.83 11.35
N GLU A 93 0.03 1.36 10.53
CA GLU A 93 -0.73 0.57 9.56
C GLU A 93 -0.80 1.33 8.22
N LEU A 94 -0.84 0.62 7.10
CA LEU A 94 -1.14 1.23 5.81
C LEU A 94 -2.65 1.32 5.62
N THR A 95 -3.10 2.43 5.04
CA THR A 95 -4.52 2.71 4.81
C THR A 95 -4.87 2.85 3.35
N SER A 96 -3.94 3.28 2.51
CA SER A 96 -4.16 3.42 1.07
C SER A 96 -2.87 3.31 0.27
N ILE A 97 -3.03 2.94 -0.99
CA ILE A 97 -1.95 2.91 -1.99
C ILE A 97 -2.43 3.68 -3.21
N SER A 98 -1.57 4.52 -3.77
CA SER A 98 -1.89 5.27 -4.98
C SER A 98 -1.59 4.43 -6.22
N VAL A 99 -2.61 4.02 -6.93
CA VAL A 99 -2.50 3.22 -8.15
C VAL A 99 -3.07 4.01 -9.32
N ASN A 100 -2.25 4.26 -10.34
CA ASN A 100 -2.67 5.02 -11.53
C ASN A 100 -3.36 6.36 -11.20
N GLY A 101 -2.85 7.07 -10.21
CA GLY A 101 -3.40 8.36 -9.75
C GLY A 101 -4.67 8.25 -8.88
N ARG A 102 -5.10 7.03 -8.54
CA ARG A 102 -6.22 6.80 -7.63
C ARG A 102 -5.74 6.19 -6.31
N ASN A 103 -6.29 6.65 -5.20
CA ASN A 103 -6.02 6.06 -3.90
C ASN A 103 -6.95 4.87 -3.67
N VAL A 104 -6.36 3.70 -3.60
CA VAL A 104 -7.06 2.44 -3.29
C VAL A 104 -6.92 2.17 -1.81
N SER A 105 -8.04 2.00 -1.12
CA SER A 105 -8.04 1.67 0.31
C SER A 105 -7.47 0.28 0.52
N VAL A 106 -6.54 0.17 1.46
CA VAL A 106 -5.95 -1.11 1.89
C VAL A 106 -6.08 -1.26 3.39
N LYS A 107 -6.06 -2.48 3.86
CA LYS A 107 -5.97 -2.78 5.29
C LYS A 107 -4.82 -3.75 5.51
N THR A 108 -3.89 -3.35 6.35
CA THR A 108 -2.74 -4.16 6.72
C THR A 108 -2.76 -4.51 8.20
N ASN A 109 -1.90 -5.44 8.57
CA ASN A 109 -1.54 -5.63 9.98
C ASN A 109 -0.87 -4.36 10.52
N THR A 110 -0.79 -4.25 11.82
CA THR A 110 -0.02 -3.21 12.51
C THR A 110 1.44 -3.65 12.65
N VAL A 111 2.34 -2.73 12.41
CA VAL A 111 3.78 -2.96 12.49
C VAL A 111 4.39 -2.00 13.51
N GLN A 112 5.24 -2.54 14.37
CA GLN A 112 6.08 -1.75 15.26
C GLN A 112 7.40 -1.47 14.52
N PRO A 113 7.76 -0.21 14.27
CA PRO A 113 9.08 0.09 13.75
C PRO A 113 10.12 -0.43 14.73
N GLY A 114 11.17 -1.08 14.20
CA GLY A 114 12.21 -1.67 15.03
C GLY A 114 12.81 -0.64 15.99
N ASN A 115 12.90 -1.00 17.26
CA ASN A 115 13.70 -0.24 18.19
C ASN A 115 15.16 -0.32 17.71
N PRO A 116 15.88 0.81 17.59
CA PRO A 116 17.29 0.75 17.34
C PRO A 116 17.95 -0.13 18.42
N PRO A 117 18.98 -0.91 18.07
CA PRO A 117 19.63 -1.77 19.04
C PRO A 117 20.06 -0.94 20.25
N ARG A 118 19.59 -1.35 21.41
CA ARG A 118 19.97 -0.67 22.67
C ARG A 118 21.46 -0.90 22.88
N THR A 119 22.21 0.18 22.97
CA THR A 119 23.60 0.06 23.38
C THR A 119 23.66 -0.51 24.79
N GLY A 120 24.64 -1.33 25.13
CA GLY A 120 24.76 -2.00 26.43
C GLY A 120 24.70 -1.05 27.64
N ARG A 121 24.99 0.22 27.46
CA ARG A 121 24.83 1.28 28.47
C ARG A 121 23.36 1.62 28.74
N GLN A 122 22.50 1.64 27.72
CA GLN A 122 21.08 1.95 27.87
C GLN A 122 20.32 0.79 28.54
N ALA A 123 20.80 -0.43 28.40
CA ALA A 123 20.23 -1.60 29.06
C ALA A 123 20.44 -1.60 30.58
N ARG A 124 21.50 -0.96 31.07
CA ARG A 124 21.83 -0.91 32.51
C ARG A 124 21.04 0.15 33.28
N TYR A 125 20.69 1.25 32.65
CA TYR A 125 19.99 2.38 33.28
C TYR A 125 18.49 2.39 32.95
N GLY A 126 17.97 1.25 32.61
CA GLY A 126 16.60 0.96 32.22
C GLY A 126 15.66 2.11 32.41
N HIS A 127 15.22 2.68 31.32
CA HIS A 127 13.95 3.35 31.24
C HIS A 127 13.82 4.80 30.96
N THR A 128 14.67 5.38 30.32
CA THR A 128 14.12 6.43 29.47
C THR A 128 13.75 5.75 28.16
N ALA A 129 12.50 5.43 28.06
CA ALA A 129 11.88 5.14 26.78
C ALA A 129 12.08 6.39 25.92
N GLY A 130 13.26 6.49 25.31
CA GLY A 130 13.62 7.59 24.45
C GLY A 130 12.58 7.71 23.33
N THR A 131 12.39 8.91 22.84
CA THR A 131 11.56 9.14 21.66
C THR A 131 12.10 8.29 20.52
N LEU A 132 11.30 7.34 20.04
CA LEU A 132 11.60 6.59 18.85
C LEU A 132 11.26 7.47 17.65
N THR A 133 12.24 7.74 16.81
CA THR A 133 12.03 8.47 15.56
C THR A 133 12.32 7.53 14.39
N VAL A 134 11.34 7.34 13.53
CA VAL A 134 11.48 6.64 12.26
C VAL A 134 11.91 7.65 11.21
N THR A 135 13.11 7.52 10.72
CA THR A 135 13.65 8.42 9.69
C THR A 135 13.11 8.07 8.31
N PRO A 136 13.01 9.03 7.38
CA PRO A 136 12.71 8.74 5.99
C PRO A 136 13.68 7.70 5.41
N GLY A 137 13.16 6.78 4.61
CA GLY A 137 13.94 5.67 4.05
C GLY A 137 13.99 4.41 4.92
N THR A 138 13.34 4.40 6.08
CA THR A 138 13.23 3.20 6.92
C THR A 138 12.34 2.16 6.24
N LYS A 139 12.87 0.95 6.10
CA LYS A 139 12.16 -0.18 5.50
C LYS A 139 11.26 -0.85 6.53
N MET A 140 10.05 -1.18 6.11
CA MET A 140 9.08 -1.91 6.91
C MET A 140 8.28 -2.86 6.04
N GLN A 141 7.82 -3.95 6.62
CA GLN A 141 6.97 -4.93 5.95
C GLN A 141 5.57 -4.88 6.54
N PHE A 142 4.59 -4.71 5.67
CA PHE A 142 3.18 -4.81 6.03
C PHE A 142 2.53 -5.98 5.29
N GLN A 143 1.60 -6.63 5.93
CA GLN A 143 0.86 -7.73 5.33
C GLN A 143 -0.60 -7.34 5.16
N LEU A 144 -1.15 -7.56 3.97
CA LEU A 144 -2.55 -7.31 3.70
C LEU A 144 -3.44 -8.26 4.53
N VAL A 145 -4.40 -7.69 5.22
CA VAL A 145 -5.43 -8.44 5.99
C VAL A 145 -6.61 -8.79 5.11
N ARG A 146 -6.85 -8.01 4.06
CA ARG A 146 -7.93 -8.22 3.09
C ARG A 146 -7.41 -8.15 1.67
N ALA A 147 -8.08 -8.85 0.76
CA ALA A 147 -7.85 -8.70 -0.66
C ALA A 147 -8.17 -7.27 -1.12
N VAL A 148 -7.41 -6.77 -2.08
CA VAL A 148 -7.53 -5.40 -2.62
C VAL A 148 -7.73 -5.50 -4.13
N SER A 149 -8.80 -4.88 -4.60
CA SER A 149 -9.04 -4.71 -6.05
C SER A 149 -8.41 -3.41 -6.53
N LEU A 150 -7.62 -3.49 -7.60
CA LEU A 150 -6.88 -2.35 -8.16
C LEU A 150 -7.68 -1.66 -9.27
#